data_8b862699156765bdbdea94e9b5896432
#
_entry.id   8b862699156765bdbdea94e9b5896432
#
_cell.length_a   1.000
_cell.length_b   1.000
_cell.length_c   1.000
_cell.angle_alpha   90.00
_cell.angle_beta   90.00
_cell.angle_gamma   90.00
#
_symmetry.space_group_name_H-M   'P 1'
#
loop_
_entity.id
_entity.type
_entity.pdbx_description
1 polymer ?
#
loop_
_entity_poly.entity_id
_entity_poly.type
_entity_poly.pdbx_seq_one_letter_code
_entity_poly.pdbx_strand_id
1 'polypeptide(L)'
;TMIGNSLSRIYKANGYCVERINHLGDWGTAFGKLIVMYLRENLPTDDVTLDALTVKELNVLYASFSKASKEEPGLEDEARAAFTKLEEGDSFYRKLWLAFRAATLKELMRIYDMMGVSFDHYTGESFFEDKIPAVLDELREKNLLEKSQERDVVMLDEFDLPPCLIRKSDGSTLYATRDLAAALYRKKEYDFNRCLYVVDLGQSLHFKQVFHTLKKMGCDWYENMVHIPFGVILQQSEDGKWEKGKTRTGTASLLRDVIEAAEKKILAYIDEKNPELPEKELIARQIGISALTFNDLKNRRLMDVKFDWDSALSFDGATGPYVQNAHVRLCSIMRKAGYVVKQEEVDFSQLTDDAAYELIKLLARKGERVESACEMEEPSVLAQYALELSEAAH
;
A
#
# COMPACT_ATOMS: atom_id res chain seq x y z
N THR A 1 1.02 0.05 -1.33
CA THR A 1 1.00 1.46 -1.82
C THR A 1 1.44 1.55 -3.28
N MET A 2 2.61 0.99 -3.68
CA MET A 2 3.13 1.11 -5.06
C MET A 2 2.24 0.43 -6.09
N ILE A 3 1.79 -0.80 -5.83
CA ILE A 3 0.85 -1.53 -6.71
C ILE A 3 -0.42 -0.70 -6.94
N GLY A 4 -1.07 -0.20 -5.88
CA GLY A 4 -2.28 0.62 -5.99
C GLY A 4 -2.06 1.93 -6.75
N ASN A 5 -0.93 2.62 -6.51
CA ASN A 5 -0.57 3.83 -7.25
C ASN A 5 -0.32 3.53 -8.73
N SER A 6 0.34 2.42 -9.05
CA SER A 6 0.57 1.98 -10.42
C SER A 6 -0.75 1.65 -11.12
N LEU A 7 -1.62 0.85 -10.50
CA LEU A 7 -2.95 0.54 -11.03
C LEU A 7 -3.77 1.81 -11.28
N SER A 8 -3.76 2.78 -10.35
CA SER A 8 -4.49 4.03 -10.54
C SER A 8 -4.04 4.78 -11.80
N ARG A 9 -2.73 4.79 -12.06
CA ARG A 9 -2.17 5.41 -13.28
C ARG A 9 -2.50 4.62 -14.55
N ILE A 10 -2.49 3.28 -14.48
CA ILE A 10 -2.87 2.39 -15.58
C ILE A 10 -4.33 2.62 -15.96
N TYR A 11 -5.24 2.64 -14.99
CA TYR A 11 -6.65 2.93 -15.23
C TYR A 11 -6.87 4.32 -15.81
N LYS A 12 -6.18 5.36 -15.28
CA LYS A 12 -6.23 6.73 -15.84
C LYS A 12 -5.73 6.79 -17.28
N ALA A 13 -4.66 6.05 -17.61
CA ALA A 13 -4.13 5.97 -18.97
C ALA A 13 -5.09 5.31 -19.96
N ASN A 14 -6.01 4.46 -19.48
CA ASN A 14 -7.10 3.86 -20.26
C ASN A 14 -8.39 4.69 -20.25
N GLY A 15 -8.35 5.93 -19.73
CA GLY A 15 -9.47 6.88 -19.79
C GLY A 15 -10.48 6.76 -18.62
N TYR A 16 -10.19 5.97 -17.60
CA TYR A 16 -11.04 5.88 -16.41
C TYR A 16 -10.85 7.09 -15.48
N CYS A 17 -11.94 7.55 -14.87
CA CYS A 17 -11.90 8.41 -13.71
C CYS A 17 -11.57 7.55 -12.48
N VAL A 18 -10.55 7.91 -11.73
CA VAL A 18 -10.04 7.10 -10.61
C VAL A 18 -9.98 7.93 -9.33
N GLU A 19 -10.73 7.48 -8.32
CA GLU A 19 -10.65 7.97 -6.94
C GLU A 19 -9.71 7.08 -6.12
N ARG A 20 -8.69 7.68 -5.52
CA ARG A 20 -7.68 6.97 -4.73
C ARG A 20 -7.96 7.16 -3.24
N ILE A 21 -8.28 6.06 -2.56
CA ILE A 21 -8.66 6.07 -1.15
C ILE A 21 -7.55 5.42 -0.34
N ASN A 22 -7.04 6.14 0.66
CA ASN A 22 -6.18 5.57 1.70
C ASN A 22 -7.07 5.10 2.86
N HIS A 23 -7.27 3.79 2.95
CA HIS A 23 -8.00 3.16 4.04
C HIS A 23 -7.04 2.84 5.18
N LEU A 24 -6.93 3.77 6.13
CA LEU A 24 -6.02 3.66 7.27
C LEU A 24 -6.57 2.69 8.32
N GLY A 25 -5.72 1.82 8.86
CA GLY A 25 -6.01 1.05 10.06
C GLY A 25 -5.86 1.93 11.31
N ASP A 26 -6.70 2.93 11.46
CA ASP A 26 -6.63 3.95 12.51
C ASP A 26 -7.61 3.71 13.65
N TRP A 27 -8.12 2.48 13.77
CA TRP A 27 -9.07 2.07 14.79
C TRP A 27 -8.81 0.63 15.27
N GLY A 28 -9.12 0.34 16.54
CA GLY A 28 -8.99 -1.00 17.08
C GLY A 28 -8.11 -1.08 18.34
N THR A 29 -8.04 -2.28 18.92
CA THR A 29 -7.33 -2.56 20.18
C THR A 29 -5.84 -2.20 20.16
N ALA A 30 -5.21 -2.06 18.99
CA ALA A 30 -3.84 -1.58 18.89
C ALA A 30 -3.67 -0.17 19.49
N PHE A 31 -4.67 0.69 19.34
CA PHE A 31 -4.66 2.02 19.96
C PHE A 31 -4.89 1.94 21.48
N GLY A 32 -5.70 0.99 21.96
CA GLY A 32 -5.79 0.71 23.38
C GLY A 32 -4.43 0.34 23.98
N LYS A 33 -3.65 -0.49 23.30
CA LYS A 33 -2.28 -0.86 23.72
C LYS A 33 -1.35 0.35 23.81
N LEU A 34 -1.38 1.22 22.79
CA LEU A 34 -0.59 2.45 22.78
C LEU A 34 -0.99 3.39 23.92
N ILE A 35 -2.30 3.59 24.13
CA ILE A 35 -2.81 4.44 25.21
C ILE A 35 -2.37 3.92 26.57
N VAL A 36 -2.52 2.62 26.83
CA VAL A 36 -2.12 2.01 28.11
C VAL A 36 -0.64 2.21 28.38
N MET A 37 0.23 1.95 27.39
CA MET A 37 1.67 2.13 27.58
C MET A 37 2.04 3.60 27.75
N TYR A 38 1.43 4.51 26.97
CA TYR A 38 1.64 5.95 27.10
C TYR A 38 1.36 6.44 28.51
N LEU A 39 0.26 5.98 29.11
CA LEU A 39 -0.15 6.34 30.47
C LEU A 39 0.71 5.65 31.54
N ARG A 40 1.11 4.40 31.36
CA ARG A 40 1.97 3.68 32.30
C ARG A 40 3.37 4.28 32.39
N GLU A 41 3.89 4.79 31.31
CA GLU A 41 5.18 5.51 31.28
C GLU A 41 5.06 6.95 31.79
N ASN A 42 3.89 7.37 32.26
CA ASN A 42 3.60 8.71 32.76
C ASN A 42 4.03 9.82 31.79
N LEU A 43 3.86 9.61 30.48
CA LEU A 43 4.21 10.59 29.47
C LEU A 43 3.25 11.80 29.53
N PRO A 44 3.75 13.02 29.25
CA PRO A 44 2.93 14.22 29.31
C PRO A 44 1.78 14.19 28.31
N THR A 45 0.62 14.71 28.73
CA THR A 45 -0.62 14.74 27.91
C THR A 45 -1.03 16.15 27.52
N ASP A 46 -0.13 17.12 27.64
CA ASP A 46 -0.31 18.47 27.13
C ASP A 46 -0.24 18.52 25.61
N ASP A 47 -0.84 19.53 25.02
CA ASP A 47 -0.97 19.62 23.55
C ASP A 47 0.40 19.75 22.86
N VAL A 48 1.36 20.43 23.47
CA VAL A 48 2.70 20.64 22.89
C VAL A 48 3.44 19.29 22.74
N THR A 49 3.43 18.47 23.80
CA THR A 49 4.04 17.14 23.77
C THR A 49 3.33 16.21 22.79
N LEU A 50 1.99 16.22 22.78
CA LEU A 50 1.20 15.38 21.89
C LEU A 50 1.40 15.74 20.42
N ASP A 51 1.50 17.02 20.05
CA ASP A 51 1.76 17.49 18.70
C ASP A 51 3.18 17.17 18.21
N ALA A 52 4.12 17.00 19.15
CA ALA A 52 5.52 16.65 18.86
C ALA A 52 5.74 15.14 18.70
N LEU A 53 4.76 14.28 19.02
CA LEU A 53 4.88 12.83 18.93
C LEU A 53 5.31 12.36 17.54
N THR A 54 6.14 11.33 17.54
CA THR A 54 6.65 10.68 16.33
C THR A 54 6.22 9.23 16.24
N VAL A 55 6.14 8.69 15.03
CA VAL A 55 5.88 7.25 14.80
C VAL A 55 6.94 6.38 15.46
N LYS A 56 8.18 6.85 15.58
CA LYS A 56 9.26 6.11 16.23
C LYS A 56 8.95 5.89 17.72
N GLU A 57 8.47 6.91 18.41
CA GLU A 57 8.06 6.81 19.82
C GLU A 57 6.84 5.88 19.98
N LEU A 58 5.85 6.00 19.11
CA LEU A 58 4.70 5.09 19.09
C LEU A 58 5.11 3.63 18.87
N ASN A 59 6.07 3.37 17.98
CA ASN A 59 6.59 2.02 17.77
C ASN A 59 7.33 1.47 19.00
N VAL A 60 8.07 2.31 19.72
CA VAL A 60 8.73 1.93 20.98
C VAL A 60 7.67 1.53 22.01
N LEU A 61 6.62 2.34 22.17
CA LEU A 61 5.51 2.02 23.09
C LEU A 61 4.81 0.70 22.71
N TYR A 62 4.55 0.49 21.43
CA TYR A 62 3.92 -0.76 20.96
C TYR A 62 4.82 -1.99 21.19
N ALA A 63 6.11 -1.86 20.99
CA ALA A 63 7.08 -2.93 21.28
C ALA A 63 7.19 -3.19 22.79
N SER A 64 7.19 -2.14 23.62
CA SER A 64 7.17 -2.25 25.09
C SER A 64 5.91 -2.97 25.57
N PHE A 65 4.73 -2.64 25.01
CA PHE A 65 3.49 -3.37 25.29
C PHE A 65 3.62 -4.86 24.95
N SER A 66 4.12 -5.17 23.75
CA SER A 66 4.27 -6.54 23.27
C SER A 66 5.23 -7.38 24.12
N LYS A 67 6.18 -6.75 24.80
CA LYS A 67 7.08 -7.39 25.75
C LYS A 67 6.39 -7.57 27.10
N ALA A 68 5.81 -6.51 27.66
CA ALA A 68 5.18 -6.51 28.97
C ALA A 68 3.97 -7.47 29.04
N SER A 69 3.17 -7.56 27.97
CA SER A 69 1.99 -8.44 27.92
C SER A 69 2.30 -9.94 27.98
N LYS A 70 3.56 -10.34 27.78
CA LYS A 70 3.99 -11.73 27.98
C LYS A 70 4.18 -12.07 29.46
N GLU A 71 4.50 -11.08 30.26
CA GLU A 71 4.78 -11.23 31.70
C GLU A 71 3.54 -10.86 32.54
N GLU A 72 2.66 -9.98 32.00
CA GLU A 72 1.46 -9.46 32.66
C GLU A 72 0.19 -9.80 31.83
N PRO A 73 -0.45 -10.96 32.04
CA PRO A 73 -1.64 -11.38 31.27
C PRO A 73 -2.81 -10.38 31.31
N GLY A 74 -2.97 -9.63 32.41
CA GLY A 74 -4.02 -8.60 32.56
C GLY A 74 -3.85 -7.37 31.65
N LEU A 75 -2.66 -7.16 31.09
CA LEU A 75 -2.37 -5.98 30.25
C LEU A 75 -3.20 -5.94 28.97
N GLU A 76 -3.50 -7.09 28.38
CA GLU A 76 -4.40 -7.19 27.21
C GLU A 76 -5.84 -6.78 27.56
N ASP A 77 -6.30 -7.04 28.81
CA ASP A 77 -7.62 -6.62 29.29
C ASP A 77 -7.65 -5.10 29.50
N GLU A 78 -6.59 -4.52 30.06
CA GLU A 78 -6.46 -3.07 30.18
C GLU A 78 -6.50 -2.39 28.81
N ALA A 79 -5.81 -2.95 27.81
CA ALA A 79 -5.82 -2.42 26.46
C ALA A 79 -7.22 -2.49 25.82
N ARG A 80 -7.96 -3.58 26.06
CA ARG A 80 -9.37 -3.68 25.63
C ARG A 80 -10.25 -2.63 26.31
N ALA A 81 -10.10 -2.47 27.63
CA ALA A 81 -10.85 -1.47 28.39
C ALA A 81 -10.52 -0.04 27.95
N ALA A 82 -9.26 0.26 27.66
CA ALA A 82 -8.85 1.56 27.12
C ALA A 82 -9.47 1.82 25.73
N PHE A 83 -9.54 0.79 24.89
CA PHE A 83 -10.19 0.91 23.59
C PHE A 83 -11.70 1.08 23.71
N THR A 84 -12.37 0.38 24.64
CA THR A 84 -13.80 0.57 24.92
C THR A 84 -14.11 2.02 25.30
N LYS A 85 -13.30 2.63 26.19
CA LYS A 85 -13.45 4.05 26.53
C LYS A 85 -13.33 4.98 25.31
N LEU A 86 -12.41 4.64 24.39
CA LEU A 86 -12.27 5.39 23.15
C LEU A 86 -13.53 5.25 22.26
N GLU A 87 -14.11 4.04 22.15
CA GLU A 87 -15.36 3.77 21.42
C GLU A 87 -16.56 4.49 22.05
N GLU A 88 -16.66 4.55 23.38
CA GLU A 88 -17.67 5.27 24.14
C GLU A 88 -17.55 6.79 24.01
N GLY A 89 -16.46 7.29 23.42
CA GLY A 89 -16.27 8.71 23.16
C GLY A 89 -15.65 9.50 24.30
N ASP A 90 -14.97 8.83 25.26
CA ASP A 90 -14.22 9.51 26.30
C ASP A 90 -13.27 10.55 25.72
N SER A 91 -13.40 11.78 26.13
CA SER A 91 -12.69 12.93 25.57
C SER A 91 -11.17 12.84 25.74
N PHE A 92 -10.71 12.28 26.86
CA PHE A 92 -9.28 12.13 27.15
C PHE A 92 -8.64 11.03 26.27
N TYR A 93 -9.30 9.88 26.15
CA TYR A 93 -8.84 8.79 25.29
C TYR A 93 -8.88 9.18 23.81
N ARG A 94 -9.92 9.93 23.39
CA ARG A 94 -10.01 10.50 22.05
C ARG A 94 -8.90 11.49 21.75
N LYS A 95 -8.53 12.33 22.72
CA LYS A 95 -7.41 13.28 22.57
C LYS A 95 -6.10 12.54 22.28
N LEU A 96 -5.77 11.49 23.05
CA LEU A 96 -4.58 10.68 22.84
C LEU A 96 -4.60 9.97 21.48
N TRP A 97 -5.73 9.36 21.14
CA TRP A 97 -5.89 8.71 19.84
C TRP A 97 -5.70 9.67 18.66
N LEU A 98 -6.27 10.87 18.73
CA LEU A 98 -6.10 11.90 17.69
C LEU A 98 -4.63 12.27 17.51
N ALA A 99 -3.88 12.44 18.60
CA ALA A 99 -2.45 12.73 18.55
C ALA A 99 -1.66 11.59 17.90
N PHE A 100 -1.92 10.33 18.28
CA PHE A 100 -1.25 9.17 17.70
C PHE A 100 -1.56 9.01 16.21
N ARG A 101 -2.82 9.24 15.83
CA ARG A 101 -3.26 9.25 14.44
C ARG A 101 -2.58 10.36 13.64
N ALA A 102 -2.51 11.58 14.20
CA ALA A 102 -1.88 12.72 13.56
C ALA A 102 -0.37 12.47 13.33
N ALA A 103 0.35 11.94 14.34
CA ALA A 103 1.75 11.57 14.22
C ALA A 103 1.98 10.53 13.09
N THR A 104 1.11 9.52 13.03
CA THR A 104 1.17 8.48 11.99
C THR A 104 0.91 9.06 10.60
N LEU A 105 -0.13 9.88 10.45
CA LEU A 105 -0.46 10.53 9.17
C LEU A 105 0.66 11.42 8.67
N LYS A 106 1.26 12.23 9.55
CA LYS A 106 2.37 13.12 9.21
C LYS A 106 3.55 12.35 8.59
N GLU A 107 3.91 11.21 9.16
CA GLU A 107 4.99 10.38 8.63
C GLU A 107 4.58 9.67 7.32
N LEU A 108 3.36 9.17 7.23
CA LEU A 108 2.84 8.56 5.99
C LEU A 108 2.82 9.56 4.84
N MET A 109 2.35 10.79 5.07
CA MET A 109 2.33 11.85 4.04
C MET A 109 3.74 12.14 3.54
N ARG A 110 4.73 12.25 4.46
CA ARG A 110 6.13 12.45 4.07
C ARG A 110 6.66 11.32 3.18
N ILE A 111 6.35 10.06 3.52
CA ILE A 111 6.77 8.90 2.71
C ILE A 111 6.07 8.92 1.35
N TYR A 112 4.78 9.24 1.31
CA TYR A 112 4.03 9.33 0.06
C TYR A 112 4.59 10.40 -0.86
N ASP A 113 4.92 11.58 -0.34
CA ASP A 113 5.57 12.65 -1.09
C ASP A 113 6.92 12.19 -1.67
N MET A 114 7.76 11.54 -0.86
CA MET A 114 9.03 10.98 -1.33
C MET A 114 8.85 9.98 -2.47
N MET A 115 7.81 9.15 -2.42
CA MET A 115 7.52 8.12 -3.42
C MET A 115 6.68 8.62 -4.59
N GLY A 116 6.28 9.89 -4.62
CA GLY A 116 5.39 10.45 -5.64
C GLY A 116 4.01 9.81 -5.66
N VAL A 117 3.51 9.43 -4.48
CA VAL A 117 2.18 8.85 -4.26
C VAL A 117 1.26 9.87 -3.62
N SER A 118 0.02 9.91 -4.05
CA SER A 118 -1.01 10.73 -3.42
C SER A 118 -2.35 10.02 -3.43
N PHE A 119 -3.21 10.40 -2.50
CA PHE A 119 -4.58 9.91 -2.39
C PHE A 119 -5.55 11.09 -2.43
N ASP A 120 -6.74 10.85 -2.95
CA ASP A 120 -7.78 11.85 -3.03
C ASP A 120 -8.58 11.89 -1.71
N HIS A 121 -8.65 10.73 -1.01
CA HIS A 121 -9.37 10.58 0.26
C HIS A 121 -8.56 9.80 1.29
N TYR A 122 -8.65 10.22 2.56
CA TYR A 122 -8.03 9.58 3.73
C TYR A 122 -9.13 9.15 4.71
N THR A 123 -9.90 8.13 4.33
CA THR A 123 -10.99 7.57 5.13
C THR A 123 -10.58 6.21 5.69
N GLY A 124 -10.08 6.23 6.92
CA GLY A 124 -9.68 5.02 7.66
C GLY A 124 -10.86 4.29 8.32
N GLU A 125 -10.55 3.27 9.10
CA GLU A 125 -11.55 2.48 9.83
C GLU A 125 -12.41 3.34 10.76
N SER A 126 -11.80 4.32 11.43
CA SER A 126 -12.49 5.24 12.36
C SER A 126 -13.58 6.08 11.70
N PHE A 127 -13.48 6.34 10.39
CA PHE A 127 -14.47 7.11 9.63
C PHE A 127 -15.81 6.35 9.49
N PHE A 128 -15.78 5.03 9.63
CA PHE A 128 -16.95 4.19 9.40
C PHE A 128 -17.69 3.78 10.69
N GLU A 129 -17.20 4.15 11.87
CA GLU A 129 -17.78 3.74 13.16
C GLU A 129 -19.25 4.19 13.31
N ASP A 130 -19.58 5.43 12.96
CA ASP A 130 -20.92 5.97 13.00
C ASP A 130 -21.87 5.37 11.94
N LYS A 131 -21.35 4.62 10.98
CA LYS A 131 -22.11 3.98 9.90
C LYS A 131 -22.41 2.51 10.18
N ILE A 132 -21.75 1.91 11.15
CA ILE A 132 -21.94 0.52 11.56
C ILE A 132 -23.37 0.20 12.00
N PRO A 133 -24.04 1.03 12.83
CA PRO A 133 -25.41 0.75 13.25
C PRO A 133 -26.37 0.54 12.09
N ALA A 134 -26.29 1.36 11.04
CA ALA A 134 -27.13 1.24 9.85
C ALA A 134 -26.91 -0.10 9.10
N VAL A 135 -25.64 -0.57 9.03
CA VAL A 135 -25.33 -1.88 8.42
C VAL A 135 -25.92 -3.03 9.24
N LEU A 136 -25.83 -2.95 10.57
CA LEU A 136 -26.40 -3.98 11.45
C LEU A 136 -27.93 -4.01 11.35
N ASP A 137 -28.58 -2.86 11.25
CA ASP A 137 -30.03 -2.77 11.11
C ASP A 137 -30.49 -3.32 9.75
N GLU A 138 -29.79 -3.01 8.66
CA GLU A 138 -30.08 -3.55 7.34
C GLU A 138 -29.93 -5.09 7.31
N LEU A 139 -28.85 -5.63 7.94
CA LEU A 139 -28.66 -7.08 8.05
C LEU A 139 -29.77 -7.76 8.84
N ARG A 140 -30.33 -7.11 9.90
CA ARG A 140 -31.45 -7.61 10.69
C ARG A 140 -32.75 -7.57 9.89
N GLU A 141 -33.07 -6.45 9.25
CA GLU A 141 -34.27 -6.25 8.44
C GLU A 141 -34.35 -7.30 7.32
N LYS A 142 -33.20 -7.65 6.74
CA LYS A 142 -33.10 -8.68 5.70
C LYS A 142 -33.04 -10.11 6.26
N ASN A 143 -33.11 -10.30 7.58
CA ASN A 143 -33.01 -11.59 8.26
C ASN A 143 -31.72 -12.37 7.90
N LEU A 144 -30.60 -11.67 7.75
CA LEU A 144 -29.30 -12.24 7.39
C LEU A 144 -28.42 -12.58 8.60
N LEU A 145 -28.74 -12.03 9.80
CA LEU A 145 -27.98 -12.30 11.01
C LEU A 145 -28.46 -13.57 11.70
N GLU A 146 -27.56 -14.49 11.89
CA GLU A 146 -27.74 -15.71 12.67
C GLU A 146 -26.80 -15.75 13.88
N LYS A 147 -27.18 -16.53 14.91
CA LYS A 147 -26.34 -16.78 16.06
C LYS A 147 -25.53 -18.06 15.87
N SER A 148 -24.21 -17.92 15.91
CA SER A 148 -23.27 -19.04 15.92
C SER A 148 -22.25 -18.84 17.05
N GLN A 149 -22.21 -19.76 18.02
CA GLN A 149 -21.33 -19.67 19.19
C GLN A 149 -21.41 -18.29 19.88
N GLU A 150 -22.63 -17.82 20.16
CA GLU A 150 -22.94 -16.51 20.75
C GLU A 150 -22.49 -15.27 19.95
N ARG A 151 -22.05 -15.46 18.70
CA ARG A 151 -21.61 -14.40 17.80
C ARG A 151 -22.66 -14.16 16.72
N ASP A 152 -22.76 -12.93 16.24
CA ASP A 152 -23.58 -12.61 15.07
C ASP A 152 -22.79 -12.89 13.80
N VAL A 153 -23.36 -13.72 12.93
CA VAL A 153 -22.74 -14.13 11.67
C VAL A 153 -23.72 -14.01 10.51
N VAL A 154 -23.19 -13.88 9.30
CA VAL A 154 -23.95 -14.12 8.06
C VAL A 154 -23.48 -15.45 7.48
N MET A 155 -24.40 -16.40 7.32
CA MET A 155 -24.11 -17.71 6.73
C MET A 155 -23.84 -17.57 5.23
N LEU A 156 -22.80 -18.24 4.75
CA LEU A 156 -22.33 -18.17 3.35
C LEU A 156 -22.15 -19.57 2.73
N ASP A 157 -22.82 -20.60 3.28
CA ASP A 157 -22.68 -21.99 2.84
C ASP A 157 -23.05 -22.17 1.37
N GLU A 158 -24.00 -21.40 0.85
CA GLU A 158 -24.42 -21.42 -0.56
C GLU A 158 -23.32 -21.02 -1.54
N PHE A 159 -22.25 -20.39 -1.02
CA PHE A 159 -21.05 -19.98 -1.78
C PHE A 159 -19.81 -20.82 -1.43
N ASP A 160 -20.00 -21.92 -0.69
CA ASP A 160 -18.90 -22.76 -0.18
C ASP A 160 -17.88 -21.96 0.63
N LEU A 161 -18.38 -21.02 1.45
CA LEU A 161 -17.56 -20.15 2.30
C LEU A 161 -17.96 -20.31 3.79
N PRO A 162 -17.01 -20.23 4.72
CA PRO A 162 -17.33 -20.17 6.13
C PRO A 162 -18.12 -18.88 6.46
N PRO A 163 -18.90 -18.87 7.55
CA PRO A 163 -19.71 -17.72 7.93
C PRO A 163 -18.91 -16.44 8.05
N CYS A 164 -19.48 -15.32 7.60
CA CYS A 164 -18.92 -13.99 7.81
C CYS A 164 -19.23 -13.52 9.23
N LEU A 165 -18.22 -13.31 10.04
CA LEU A 165 -18.37 -12.88 11.42
C LEU A 165 -18.59 -11.36 11.49
N ILE A 166 -19.77 -10.98 12.00
CA ILE A 166 -20.22 -9.58 12.05
C ILE A 166 -19.95 -8.95 13.43
N ARG A 167 -20.32 -9.67 14.52
CA ARG A 167 -20.16 -9.18 15.87
C ARG A 167 -19.73 -10.29 16.82
N LYS A 168 -18.84 -9.98 17.75
CA LYS A 168 -18.40 -10.91 18.79
C LYS A 168 -19.47 -11.12 19.85
N SER A 169 -19.25 -12.10 20.73
CA SER A 169 -20.12 -12.39 21.90
C SER A 169 -20.20 -11.23 22.90
N ASP A 170 -19.14 -10.41 23.01
CA ASP A 170 -19.11 -9.20 23.84
C ASP A 170 -19.84 -8.00 23.20
N GLY A 171 -20.42 -8.16 22.01
CA GLY A 171 -21.13 -7.12 21.28
C GLY A 171 -20.24 -6.22 20.42
N SER A 172 -18.91 -6.35 20.52
CA SER A 172 -18.01 -5.54 19.69
C SER A 172 -18.05 -5.96 18.22
N THR A 173 -17.94 -4.98 17.32
CA THR A 173 -17.90 -5.20 15.88
C THR A 173 -16.52 -5.65 15.40
N LEU A 174 -16.47 -6.24 14.22
CA LEU A 174 -15.28 -6.78 13.60
C LEU A 174 -14.92 -6.03 12.30
N TYR A 175 -13.77 -6.36 11.74
CA TYR A 175 -13.31 -5.80 10.48
C TYR A 175 -14.34 -5.93 9.36
N ALA A 176 -15.01 -7.09 9.24
CA ALA A 176 -16.02 -7.31 8.21
C ALA A 176 -17.16 -6.29 8.26
N THR A 177 -17.62 -5.91 9.46
CA THR A 177 -18.69 -4.93 9.61
C THR A 177 -18.27 -3.54 9.15
N ARG A 178 -17.01 -3.14 9.43
CA ARG A 178 -16.44 -1.88 8.93
C ARG A 178 -16.26 -1.90 7.42
N ASP A 179 -15.80 -3.01 6.86
CA ASP A 179 -15.64 -3.16 5.42
C ASP A 179 -16.97 -3.16 4.68
N LEU A 180 -18.04 -3.73 5.25
CA LEU A 180 -19.41 -3.60 4.72
C LEU A 180 -19.84 -2.13 4.73
N ALA A 181 -19.65 -1.42 5.86
CA ALA A 181 -19.97 0.00 5.96
C ALA A 181 -19.18 0.83 4.96
N ALA A 182 -17.90 0.53 4.78
CA ALA A 182 -17.03 1.19 3.82
C ALA A 182 -17.48 0.93 2.37
N ALA A 183 -17.87 -0.30 2.03
CA ALA A 183 -18.35 -0.66 0.69
C ALA A 183 -19.65 0.08 0.33
N LEU A 184 -20.62 0.06 1.24
CA LEU A 184 -21.90 0.76 1.07
C LEU A 184 -21.70 2.28 0.94
N TYR A 185 -20.86 2.87 1.80
CA TYR A 185 -20.51 4.29 1.73
C TYR A 185 -19.85 4.63 0.39
N ARG A 186 -18.83 3.85 -0.04
CA ARG A 186 -18.11 4.09 -1.29
C ARG A 186 -19.04 3.99 -2.50
N LYS A 187 -19.96 3.04 -2.51
CA LYS A 187 -20.94 2.95 -3.61
C LYS A 187 -21.88 4.16 -3.64
N LYS A 188 -22.36 4.58 -2.48
CA LYS A 188 -23.24 5.77 -2.37
C LYS A 188 -22.54 7.07 -2.75
N GLU A 189 -21.29 7.25 -2.31
CA GLU A 189 -20.55 8.51 -2.45
C GLU A 189 -19.92 8.67 -3.84
N TYR A 190 -19.31 7.59 -4.36
CA TYR A 190 -18.51 7.66 -5.60
C TYR A 190 -19.21 7.01 -6.79
N ASP A 191 -20.31 6.31 -6.59
CA ASP A 191 -21.05 5.56 -7.62
C ASP A 191 -20.12 4.78 -8.57
N PHE A 192 -19.15 4.07 -8.01
CA PHE A 192 -18.10 3.39 -8.76
C PHE A 192 -18.65 2.29 -9.67
N ASN A 193 -18.03 2.14 -10.84
CA ASN A 193 -18.19 0.98 -11.72
C ASN A 193 -17.31 -0.20 -11.29
N ARG A 194 -16.18 0.07 -10.62
CA ARG A 194 -15.26 -0.94 -10.10
C ARG A 194 -14.54 -0.42 -8.87
N CYS A 195 -14.44 -1.23 -7.82
CA CYS A 195 -13.76 -0.89 -6.58
C CYS A 195 -12.64 -1.90 -6.31
N LEU A 196 -11.39 -1.46 -6.36
CA LEU A 196 -10.22 -2.32 -6.21
C LEU A 196 -9.67 -2.25 -4.79
N TYR A 197 -9.65 -3.38 -4.10
CA TYR A 197 -9.06 -3.55 -2.77
C TYR A 197 -7.66 -4.12 -2.91
N VAL A 198 -6.64 -3.26 -2.87
CA VAL A 198 -5.23 -3.65 -2.99
C VAL A 198 -4.72 -4.04 -1.61
N VAL A 199 -4.80 -5.31 -1.28
CA VAL A 199 -4.55 -5.86 0.06
C VAL A 199 -3.79 -7.19 -0.02
N ASP A 200 -3.05 -7.54 1.03
CA ASP A 200 -2.27 -8.79 1.17
C ASP A 200 -3.09 -10.05 0.83
N LEU A 201 -2.46 -11.02 0.20
CA LEU A 201 -3.08 -12.29 -0.22
C LEU A 201 -3.74 -13.03 0.95
N GLY A 202 -3.21 -12.90 2.17
CA GLY A 202 -3.78 -13.52 3.37
C GLY A 202 -5.19 -13.05 3.73
N GLN A 203 -5.65 -11.92 3.17
CA GLN A 203 -7.01 -11.39 3.37
C GLN A 203 -8.03 -11.89 2.34
N SER A 204 -7.67 -12.81 1.45
CA SER A 204 -8.54 -13.24 0.35
C SER A 204 -9.86 -13.87 0.82
N LEU A 205 -9.83 -14.66 1.90
CA LEU A 205 -11.05 -15.24 2.48
C LEU A 205 -11.96 -14.14 3.04
N HIS A 206 -11.39 -13.18 3.76
CA HIS A 206 -12.12 -12.04 4.33
C HIS A 206 -12.87 -11.25 3.24
N PHE A 207 -12.20 -10.87 2.16
CA PHE A 207 -12.85 -10.13 1.07
C PHE A 207 -13.91 -10.96 0.35
N LYS A 208 -13.70 -12.27 0.16
CA LYS A 208 -14.74 -13.16 -0.35
C LYS A 208 -15.99 -13.15 0.54
N GLN A 209 -15.80 -13.23 1.86
CA GLN A 209 -16.91 -13.18 2.82
C GLN A 209 -17.64 -11.83 2.77
N VAL A 210 -16.93 -10.71 2.77
CA VAL A 210 -17.51 -9.37 2.68
C VAL A 210 -18.31 -9.20 1.39
N PHE A 211 -17.74 -9.55 0.23
CA PHE A 211 -18.41 -9.38 -1.06
C PHE A 211 -19.65 -10.27 -1.20
N HIS A 212 -19.61 -11.51 -0.72
CA HIS A 212 -20.78 -12.38 -0.73
C HIS A 212 -21.84 -11.98 0.31
N THR A 213 -21.44 -11.35 1.41
CA THR A 213 -22.37 -10.71 2.34
C THR A 213 -23.12 -9.57 1.65
N LEU A 214 -22.42 -8.69 0.90
CA LEU A 214 -23.05 -7.64 0.09
C LEU A 214 -24.04 -8.24 -0.94
N LYS A 215 -23.68 -9.36 -1.58
CA LYS A 215 -24.60 -10.09 -2.46
C LYS A 215 -25.88 -10.51 -1.74
N LYS A 216 -25.76 -11.10 -0.55
CA LYS A 216 -26.93 -11.47 0.29
C LYS A 216 -27.75 -10.27 0.74
N MET A 217 -27.10 -9.13 0.94
CA MET A 217 -27.77 -7.85 1.20
C MET A 217 -28.53 -7.31 -0.02
N GLY A 218 -28.40 -7.95 -1.21
CA GLY A 218 -29.06 -7.54 -2.44
C GLY A 218 -28.35 -6.42 -3.19
N CYS A 219 -27.04 -6.22 -2.92
CA CYS A 219 -26.21 -5.30 -3.68
C CYS A 219 -25.83 -5.94 -5.03
N ASP A 220 -26.45 -5.53 -6.12
CA ASP A 220 -26.20 -6.04 -7.49
C ASP A 220 -24.78 -5.70 -8.00
N TRP A 221 -24.17 -4.67 -7.42
CA TRP A 221 -22.82 -4.21 -7.74
C TRP A 221 -21.70 -5.00 -7.02
N TYR A 222 -22.02 -6.06 -6.26
CA TYR A 222 -21.00 -6.81 -5.50
C TYR A 222 -19.91 -7.41 -6.40
N GLU A 223 -20.21 -7.75 -7.65
CA GLU A 223 -19.25 -8.27 -8.64
C GLU A 223 -18.24 -7.23 -9.10
N ASN A 224 -18.54 -5.94 -8.89
CA ASN A 224 -17.64 -4.85 -9.18
C ASN A 224 -16.62 -4.60 -8.05
N MET A 225 -16.74 -5.33 -6.95
CA MET A 225 -15.81 -5.33 -5.83
C MET A 225 -14.72 -6.34 -6.12
N VAL A 226 -13.48 -5.88 -6.25
CA VAL A 226 -12.36 -6.73 -6.66
C VAL A 226 -11.25 -6.69 -5.61
N HIS A 227 -10.88 -7.83 -5.10
CA HIS A 227 -9.65 -7.95 -4.30
C HIS A 227 -8.46 -8.09 -5.25
N ILE A 228 -7.49 -7.19 -5.10
CA ILE A 228 -6.20 -7.20 -5.79
C ILE A 228 -5.14 -7.72 -4.81
N PRO A 229 -5.00 -9.04 -4.68
CA PRO A 229 -4.05 -9.60 -3.74
C PRO A 229 -2.62 -9.43 -4.22
N PHE A 230 -1.69 -9.33 -3.25
CA PHE A 230 -0.27 -9.29 -3.53
C PHE A 230 0.51 -10.14 -2.53
N GLY A 231 1.67 -10.64 -2.96
CA GLY A 231 2.63 -11.38 -2.14
C GLY A 231 3.39 -10.49 -1.17
N VAL A 232 4.32 -11.06 -0.44
CA VAL A 232 5.11 -10.35 0.58
C VAL A 232 6.54 -10.09 0.12
N ILE A 233 7.15 -9.05 0.66
CA ILE A 233 8.58 -8.80 0.51
C ILE A 233 9.29 -9.62 1.59
N LEU A 234 10.19 -10.50 1.13
CA LEU A 234 11.03 -11.34 1.97
C LEU A 234 12.40 -10.66 2.16
N GLN A 235 12.89 -10.68 3.38
CA GLN A 235 14.22 -10.22 3.75
C GLN A 235 15.06 -11.42 4.21
N GLN A 236 16.37 -11.34 4.02
CA GLN A 236 17.26 -12.39 4.49
C GLN A 236 17.51 -12.21 5.99
N SER A 237 17.25 -13.26 6.78
CA SER A 237 17.59 -13.31 8.21
C SER A 237 19.11 -13.52 8.40
N GLU A 238 19.59 -13.34 9.62
CA GLU A 238 20.99 -13.58 9.98
C GLU A 238 21.45 -15.01 9.67
N ASP A 239 20.51 -15.97 9.73
CA ASP A 239 20.75 -17.39 9.37
C ASP A 239 20.71 -17.65 7.85
N GLY A 240 20.59 -16.61 7.02
CA GLY A 240 20.54 -16.71 5.57
C GLY A 240 19.20 -17.17 4.99
N LYS A 241 18.15 -17.34 5.80
CA LYS A 241 16.80 -17.72 5.35
C LYS A 241 16.00 -16.50 4.90
N TRP A 242 15.14 -16.71 3.91
CA TRP A 242 14.21 -15.69 3.45
C TRP A 242 12.93 -15.72 4.30
N GLU A 243 12.67 -14.64 5.00
CA GLU A 243 11.54 -14.50 5.93
C GLU A 243 10.80 -13.18 5.74
N LYS A 244 9.50 -13.18 6.04
CA LYS A 244 8.70 -11.96 6.15
C LYS A 244 9.15 -11.18 7.39
N GLY A 245 9.46 -9.90 7.24
CA GLY A 245 9.75 -9.01 8.36
C GLY A 245 8.58 -8.99 9.37
N LYS A 246 8.89 -9.15 10.66
CA LYS A 246 7.88 -9.21 11.73
C LYS A 246 7.83 -7.89 12.50
N THR A 247 6.78 -7.13 12.36
CA THR A 247 6.58 -5.84 13.07
C THR A 247 6.52 -6.04 14.59
N ARG A 248 5.93 -7.14 15.05
CA ARG A 248 5.79 -7.45 16.49
C ARG A 248 7.10 -7.72 17.22
N THR A 249 8.13 -8.13 16.51
CA THR A 249 9.48 -8.40 17.06
C THR A 249 10.46 -7.25 16.80
N GLY A 250 10.01 -6.16 16.15
CA GLY A 250 10.87 -5.03 15.80
C GLY A 250 11.86 -5.32 14.67
N THR A 251 11.76 -6.47 13.98
CA THR A 251 12.67 -6.86 12.89
C THR A 251 12.23 -6.32 11.51
N ALA A 252 11.03 -5.74 11.41
CA ALA A 252 10.60 -5.09 10.18
C ALA A 252 11.24 -3.70 10.08
N SER A 253 12.01 -3.48 9.01
CA SER A 253 12.55 -2.16 8.69
C SER A 253 11.42 -1.20 8.32
N LEU A 254 11.45 0.02 8.82
CA LEU A 254 10.53 1.06 8.38
C LEU A 254 10.82 1.41 6.92
N LEU A 255 9.79 1.66 6.12
CA LEU A 255 9.96 2.00 4.71
C LEU A 255 10.86 3.24 4.53
N ARG A 256 10.76 4.22 5.43
CA ARG A 256 11.67 5.37 5.43
C ARG A 256 13.13 4.93 5.53
N ASP A 257 13.46 4.06 6.47
CA ASP A 257 14.84 3.60 6.69
C ASP A 257 15.37 2.85 5.46
N VAL A 258 14.49 2.12 4.76
CA VAL A 258 14.82 1.44 3.50
C VAL A 258 15.11 2.45 2.39
N ILE A 259 14.29 3.51 2.27
CA ILE A 259 14.52 4.58 1.28
C ILE A 259 15.83 5.33 1.58
N GLU A 260 16.06 5.70 2.83
CA GLU A 260 17.30 6.40 3.26
C GLU A 260 18.54 5.52 3.04
N ALA A 261 18.44 4.21 3.26
CA ALA A 261 19.53 3.27 2.97
C ALA A 261 19.82 3.17 1.47
N ALA A 262 18.78 3.13 0.63
CA ALA A 262 18.94 3.15 -0.83
C ALA A 262 19.61 4.45 -1.29
N GLU A 263 19.13 5.59 -0.83
CA GLU A 263 19.72 6.92 -1.13
C GLU A 263 21.19 6.96 -0.75
N LYS A 264 21.57 6.52 0.45
CA LYS A 264 22.94 6.50 0.93
C LYS A 264 23.85 5.61 0.07
N LYS A 265 23.40 4.43 -0.32
CA LYS A 265 24.18 3.52 -1.19
C LYS A 265 24.42 4.14 -2.57
N ILE A 266 23.39 4.73 -3.17
CA ILE A 266 23.53 5.40 -4.48
C ILE A 266 24.37 6.65 -4.38
N LEU A 267 24.25 7.45 -3.32
CA LEU A 267 25.09 8.63 -3.10
C LEU A 267 26.57 8.26 -3.01
N ALA A 268 26.90 7.19 -2.28
CA ALA A 268 28.27 6.68 -2.20
C ALA A 268 28.81 6.25 -3.58
N TYR A 269 27.97 5.63 -4.42
CA TYR A 269 28.33 5.29 -5.79
C TYR A 269 28.57 6.53 -6.66
N ILE A 270 27.72 7.56 -6.53
CA ILE A 270 27.89 8.83 -7.25
C ILE A 270 29.17 9.52 -6.80
N ASP A 271 29.45 9.58 -5.50
CA ASP A 271 30.68 10.20 -4.96
C ASP A 271 31.97 9.54 -5.48
N GLU A 272 31.92 8.21 -5.70
CA GLU A 272 33.05 7.47 -6.31
C GLU A 272 33.23 7.79 -7.82
N LYS A 273 32.13 7.87 -8.58
CA LYS A 273 32.17 7.95 -10.04
C LYS A 273 32.13 9.39 -10.58
N ASN A 274 31.42 10.28 -9.90
CA ASN A 274 31.22 11.68 -10.31
C ASN A 274 30.97 12.58 -9.11
N PRO A 275 31.98 12.87 -8.27
CA PRO A 275 31.83 13.61 -7.03
C PRO A 275 31.30 15.04 -7.22
N GLU A 276 31.54 15.63 -8.40
CA GLU A 276 31.14 17.01 -8.76
C GLU A 276 29.73 17.07 -9.39
N LEU A 277 28.97 15.97 -9.37
CA LEU A 277 27.61 15.97 -9.94
C LEU A 277 26.71 16.94 -9.17
N PRO A 278 26.10 17.95 -9.85
CA PRO A 278 25.15 18.85 -9.23
C PRO A 278 23.92 18.08 -8.68
N GLU A 279 23.35 18.52 -7.57
CA GLU A 279 22.14 17.95 -6.96
C GLU A 279 22.24 16.43 -6.69
N LYS A 280 23.42 15.91 -6.42
CA LYS A 280 23.69 14.49 -6.28
C LYS A 280 22.82 13.78 -5.22
N GLU A 281 22.46 14.46 -4.13
CA GLU A 281 21.56 13.94 -3.09
C GLU A 281 20.13 13.72 -3.66
N LEU A 282 19.62 14.66 -4.42
CA LEU A 282 18.32 14.54 -5.08
C LEU A 282 18.33 13.39 -6.09
N ILE A 283 19.38 13.32 -6.91
CA ILE A 283 19.55 12.26 -7.92
C ILE A 283 19.68 10.90 -7.24
N ALA A 284 20.46 10.79 -6.16
CA ALA A 284 20.60 9.55 -5.40
C ALA A 284 19.27 9.06 -4.85
N ARG A 285 18.47 9.97 -4.30
CA ARG A 285 17.12 9.67 -3.81
C ARG A 285 16.20 9.17 -4.93
N GLN A 286 16.18 9.87 -6.08
CA GLN A 286 15.36 9.48 -7.24
C GLN A 286 15.73 8.09 -7.76
N ILE A 287 17.02 7.79 -7.88
CA ILE A 287 17.51 6.48 -8.30
C ILE A 287 17.14 5.41 -7.27
N GLY A 288 17.36 5.69 -5.97
CA GLY A 288 17.01 4.77 -4.89
C GLY A 288 15.53 4.42 -4.86
N ILE A 289 14.64 5.41 -4.96
CA ILE A 289 13.19 5.20 -5.02
C ILE A 289 12.79 4.43 -6.29
N SER A 290 13.39 4.75 -7.44
CA SER A 290 13.15 4.03 -8.68
C SER A 290 13.55 2.55 -8.57
N ALA A 291 14.70 2.28 -7.97
CA ALA A 291 15.19 0.91 -7.76
C ALA A 291 14.23 0.10 -6.89
N LEU A 292 13.77 0.66 -5.77
CA LEU A 292 12.80 0.02 -4.88
C LEU A 292 11.46 -0.22 -5.58
N THR A 293 10.96 0.80 -6.27
CA THR A 293 9.68 0.75 -6.98
C THR A 293 9.70 -0.28 -8.11
N PHE A 294 10.74 -0.26 -8.94
CA PHE A 294 10.85 -1.18 -10.06
C PHE A 294 11.05 -2.63 -9.59
N ASN A 295 11.83 -2.82 -8.53
CA ASN A 295 12.03 -4.15 -7.95
C ASN A 295 10.73 -4.78 -7.41
N ASP A 296 9.81 -3.96 -6.88
CA ASP A 296 8.47 -4.40 -6.47
C ASP A 296 7.59 -4.70 -7.70
N LEU A 297 7.50 -3.76 -8.64
CA LEU A 297 6.54 -3.80 -9.76
C LEU A 297 6.95 -4.71 -10.93
N LYS A 298 8.23 -5.08 -11.09
CA LYS A 298 8.67 -5.98 -12.17
C LYS A 298 8.20 -7.41 -12.01
N ASN A 299 7.87 -7.82 -10.79
CA ASN A 299 7.39 -9.14 -10.47
C ASN A 299 5.86 -9.19 -10.57
N ARG A 300 5.32 -10.37 -10.92
CA ARG A 300 3.88 -10.59 -10.81
C ARG A 300 3.44 -10.35 -9.37
N ARG A 301 2.38 -9.55 -9.17
CA ARG A 301 1.93 -9.09 -7.85
C ARG A 301 1.66 -10.20 -6.83
N LEU A 302 1.29 -11.41 -7.28
CA LEU A 302 1.05 -12.57 -6.42
C LEU A 302 2.33 -13.29 -5.94
N MET A 303 3.47 -12.95 -6.51
CA MET A 303 4.73 -13.58 -6.13
C MET A 303 5.33 -12.91 -4.90
N ASP A 304 5.90 -13.73 -4.02
CA ASP A 304 6.76 -13.22 -2.96
C ASP A 304 8.07 -12.70 -3.55
N VAL A 305 8.47 -11.50 -3.14
CA VAL A 305 9.64 -10.82 -3.68
C VAL A 305 10.79 -10.93 -2.68
N LYS A 306 11.86 -11.61 -3.06
CA LYS A 306 13.12 -11.61 -2.31
C LYS A 306 13.84 -10.30 -2.56
N PHE A 307 13.98 -9.49 -1.51
CA PHE A 307 14.66 -8.20 -1.62
C PHE A 307 16.15 -8.35 -1.30
N ASP A 308 16.97 -8.06 -2.29
CA ASP A 308 18.43 -8.02 -2.18
C ASP A 308 18.94 -6.65 -2.65
N TRP A 309 19.79 -6.02 -1.84
CA TRP A 309 20.27 -4.66 -2.08
C TRP A 309 21.12 -4.55 -3.35
N ASP A 310 22.03 -5.49 -3.56
CA ASP A 310 22.98 -5.39 -4.65
C ASP A 310 22.28 -5.62 -5.98
N SER A 311 21.33 -6.57 -6.01
CA SER A 311 20.49 -6.81 -7.19
C SER A 311 19.55 -5.64 -7.48
N ALA A 312 18.92 -5.02 -6.46
CA ALA A 312 17.94 -3.95 -6.65
C ALA A 312 18.57 -2.64 -7.14
N LEU A 313 19.78 -2.31 -6.66
CA LEU A 313 20.49 -1.07 -6.96
C LEU A 313 21.48 -1.21 -8.14
N SER A 314 21.59 -2.39 -8.76
CA SER A 314 22.46 -2.61 -9.92
C SER A 314 22.04 -1.74 -11.10
N PHE A 315 23.04 -1.24 -11.85
CA PHE A 315 22.84 -0.56 -13.13
C PHE A 315 22.80 -1.53 -14.32
N ASP A 316 22.88 -2.83 -14.06
CA ASP A 316 22.80 -3.91 -15.03
C ASP A 316 21.61 -4.83 -14.71
N GLY A 317 21.04 -5.43 -15.74
CA GLY A 317 19.93 -6.39 -15.63
C GLY A 317 18.56 -5.72 -15.42
N ALA A 318 17.59 -6.48 -14.91
CA ALA A 318 16.20 -6.04 -14.77
C ALA A 318 16.00 -5.14 -13.54
N THR A 319 16.46 -3.89 -13.60
CA THR A 319 16.44 -2.93 -12.50
C THR A 319 15.91 -1.56 -12.90
N GLY A 320 15.43 -0.79 -11.94
CA GLY A 320 15.03 0.61 -12.17
C GLY A 320 16.19 1.49 -12.66
N PRO A 321 17.38 1.44 -12.03
CA PRO A 321 18.56 2.14 -12.51
C PRO A 321 18.95 1.80 -13.96
N TYR A 322 18.82 0.53 -14.39
CA TYR A 322 19.06 0.13 -15.77
C TYR A 322 18.10 0.83 -16.76
N VAL A 323 16.80 0.83 -16.46
CA VAL A 323 15.80 1.52 -17.30
C VAL A 323 16.06 3.02 -17.34
N GLN A 324 16.39 3.65 -16.19
CA GLN A 324 16.77 5.06 -16.16
C GLN A 324 18.03 5.35 -16.97
N ASN A 325 19.04 4.47 -16.91
CA ASN A 325 20.28 4.62 -17.65
C ASN A 325 20.05 4.59 -19.18
N ALA A 326 19.16 3.74 -19.68
CA ALA A 326 18.77 3.74 -21.09
C ALA A 326 18.23 5.12 -21.51
N HIS A 327 17.30 5.69 -20.73
CA HIS A 327 16.76 7.02 -20.98
C HIS A 327 17.85 8.12 -20.94
N VAL A 328 18.72 8.10 -19.93
CA VAL A 328 19.81 9.08 -19.78
C VAL A 328 20.77 9.02 -20.97
N ARG A 329 21.10 7.82 -21.47
CA ARG A 329 21.95 7.64 -22.67
C ARG A 329 21.31 8.24 -23.91
N LEU A 330 20.02 7.95 -24.17
CA LEU A 330 19.28 8.53 -25.29
C LEU A 330 19.24 10.06 -25.21
N CYS A 331 18.92 10.63 -24.05
CA CYS A 331 18.97 12.07 -23.83
C CYS A 331 20.38 12.67 -24.05
N SER A 332 21.43 11.95 -23.68
CA SER A 332 22.82 12.38 -23.90
C SER A 332 23.19 12.40 -25.38
N ILE A 333 22.74 11.40 -26.15
CA ILE A 333 22.94 11.37 -27.63
C ILE A 333 22.28 12.57 -28.25
N MET A 334 21.01 12.86 -27.92
CA MET A 334 20.28 14.02 -28.46
C MET A 334 20.99 15.35 -28.13
N ARG A 335 21.44 15.52 -26.90
CA ARG A 335 22.18 16.73 -26.48
C ARG A 335 23.51 16.89 -27.24
N LYS A 336 24.27 15.80 -27.41
CA LYS A 336 25.55 15.83 -28.13
C LYS A 336 25.36 16.10 -29.62
N ALA A 337 24.27 15.62 -30.20
CA ALA A 337 23.93 15.89 -31.59
C ALA A 337 23.53 17.36 -31.83
N GLY A 338 23.18 18.10 -30.77
CA GLY A 338 22.73 19.48 -30.87
C GLY A 338 21.46 19.67 -31.70
N TYR A 339 20.69 18.58 -31.86
CA TYR A 339 19.53 18.54 -32.73
C TYR A 339 18.24 18.36 -31.92
N VAL A 340 17.26 19.20 -32.24
CA VAL A 340 15.91 19.06 -31.73
C VAL A 340 15.07 18.42 -32.82
N VAL A 341 14.58 17.19 -32.57
CA VAL A 341 13.75 16.47 -33.52
C VAL A 341 12.47 17.25 -33.81
N LYS A 342 12.25 17.61 -35.06
CA LYS A 342 10.96 18.13 -35.54
C LYS A 342 10.29 17.03 -36.36
N GLN A 343 9.04 16.73 -36.03
CA GLN A 343 8.32 15.61 -36.61
C GLN A 343 8.24 15.72 -38.15
N GLU A 344 8.13 16.94 -38.69
CA GLU A 344 8.03 17.23 -40.12
C GLU A 344 9.36 16.99 -40.86
N GLU A 345 10.49 16.94 -40.16
CA GLU A 345 11.83 16.78 -40.74
C GLU A 345 12.33 15.31 -40.66
N VAL A 346 11.52 14.39 -40.10
CA VAL A 346 11.93 12.98 -39.96
C VAL A 346 11.72 12.22 -41.28
N ASP A 347 12.82 11.73 -41.83
CA ASP A 347 12.78 10.83 -42.99
C ASP A 347 12.78 9.36 -42.51
N PHE A 348 11.61 8.77 -42.39
CA PHE A 348 11.43 7.38 -41.96
C PHE A 348 12.03 6.37 -42.95
N SER A 349 12.35 6.76 -44.21
CA SER A 349 12.98 5.86 -45.18
C SER A 349 14.41 5.51 -44.82
N GLN A 350 15.03 6.26 -43.91
CA GLN A 350 16.38 5.98 -43.37
C GLN A 350 16.40 4.90 -42.30
N LEU A 351 15.25 4.52 -41.75
CA LEU A 351 15.14 3.48 -40.70
C LEU A 351 15.07 2.08 -41.34
N THR A 352 16.19 1.64 -41.91
CA THR A 352 16.26 0.42 -42.73
C THR A 352 16.93 -0.77 -42.04
N ASP A 353 17.49 -0.55 -40.85
CA ASP A 353 18.17 -1.61 -40.08
C ASP A 353 17.18 -2.38 -39.20
N ASP A 354 17.55 -3.64 -38.89
CA ASP A 354 16.72 -4.55 -38.08
C ASP A 354 16.49 -4.03 -36.65
N ALA A 355 17.46 -3.33 -36.07
CA ALA A 355 17.35 -2.79 -34.71
C ALA A 355 16.32 -1.67 -34.66
N ALA A 356 16.33 -0.75 -35.63
CA ALA A 356 15.31 0.29 -35.73
C ALA A 356 13.91 -0.32 -35.93
N TYR A 357 13.80 -1.36 -36.78
CA TYR A 357 12.52 -2.05 -36.99
C TYR A 357 11.97 -2.71 -35.75
N GLU A 358 12.79 -3.43 -34.97
CA GLU A 358 12.38 -4.06 -33.72
C GLU A 358 11.96 -3.02 -32.66
N LEU A 359 12.70 -1.91 -32.54
CA LEU A 359 12.33 -0.83 -31.63
C LEU A 359 10.98 -0.18 -32.03
N ILE A 360 10.75 0.05 -33.32
CA ILE A 360 9.48 0.60 -33.82
C ILE A 360 8.32 -0.34 -33.48
N LYS A 361 8.49 -1.65 -33.67
CA LYS A 361 7.49 -2.65 -33.34
C LYS A 361 7.14 -2.61 -31.83
N LEU A 362 8.14 -2.51 -30.98
CA LEU A 362 7.92 -2.38 -29.54
C LEU A 362 7.18 -1.09 -29.20
N LEU A 363 7.57 0.05 -29.79
CA LEU A 363 6.89 1.33 -29.57
C LEU A 363 5.42 1.29 -30.02
N ALA A 364 5.13 0.64 -31.16
CA ALA A 364 3.77 0.48 -31.69
C ALA A 364 2.85 -0.31 -30.73
N ARG A 365 3.42 -1.20 -29.91
CA ARG A 365 2.68 -2.03 -28.94
C ARG A 365 2.35 -1.32 -27.62
N LYS A 366 2.72 -0.06 -27.46
CA LYS A 366 2.50 0.68 -26.19
C LYS A 366 1.02 0.65 -25.75
N GLY A 367 0.09 0.92 -26.68
CA GLY A 367 -1.35 0.93 -26.39
C GLY A 367 -1.83 -0.44 -25.89
N GLU A 368 -1.50 -1.50 -26.63
CA GLU A 368 -1.80 -2.89 -26.28
C GLU A 368 -1.28 -3.25 -24.89
N ARG A 369 -0.05 -2.86 -24.54
CA ARG A 369 0.56 -3.14 -23.23
C ARG A 369 -0.13 -2.40 -22.10
N VAL A 370 -0.55 -1.15 -22.31
CA VAL A 370 -1.28 -0.36 -21.30
C VAL A 370 -2.67 -0.95 -21.08
N GLU A 371 -3.38 -1.33 -22.13
CA GLU A 371 -4.68 -2.00 -22.08
C GLU A 371 -4.57 -3.35 -21.35
N SER A 372 -3.63 -4.19 -21.75
CA SER A 372 -3.36 -5.50 -21.13
C SER A 372 -3.04 -5.39 -19.62
N ALA A 373 -2.24 -4.39 -19.24
CA ALA A 373 -1.94 -4.14 -17.83
C ALA A 373 -3.19 -3.74 -17.02
N CYS A 374 -4.13 -3.04 -17.66
CA CYS A 374 -5.41 -2.67 -17.06
C CYS A 374 -6.34 -3.89 -16.92
N GLU A 375 -6.52 -4.66 -17.98
CA GLU A 375 -7.38 -5.85 -17.99
C GLU A 375 -6.93 -6.93 -17.01
N MET A 376 -5.62 -7.15 -16.95
CA MET A 376 -5.02 -8.13 -16.04
C MET A 376 -4.85 -7.59 -14.60
N GLU A 377 -5.05 -6.29 -14.40
CA GLU A 377 -4.78 -5.59 -13.10
C GLU A 377 -3.34 -5.87 -12.62
N GLU A 378 -2.38 -5.87 -13.57
CA GLU A 378 -1.03 -6.37 -13.33
C GLU A 378 0.03 -5.33 -13.77
N PRO A 379 0.58 -4.56 -12.82
CA PRO A 379 1.59 -3.55 -13.13
C PRO A 379 2.87 -4.10 -13.76
N SER A 380 3.21 -5.37 -13.50
CA SER A 380 4.43 -5.98 -14.04
C SER A 380 4.45 -6.04 -15.56
N VAL A 381 3.29 -6.02 -16.22
CA VAL A 381 3.19 -5.94 -17.70
C VAL A 381 3.90 -4.69 -18.22
N LEU A 382 3.72 -3.53 -17.57
CA LEU A 382 4.38 -2.29 -17.98
C LEU A 382 5.84 -2.22 -17.52
N ALA A 383 6.17 -2.79 -16.37
CA ALA A 383 7.55 -2.86 -15.92
C ALA A 383 8.42 -3.71 -16.88
N GLN A 384 7.90 -4.86 -17.32
CA GLN A 384 8.56 -5.71 -18.31
C GLN A 384 8.64 -5.02 -19.68
N TYR A 385 7.58 -4.34 -20.12
CA TYR A 385 7.60 -3.56 -21.35
C TYR A 385 8.64 -2.43 -21.33
N ALA A 386 8.79 -1.73 -20.21
CA ALA A 386 9.84 -0.72 -20.04
C ALA A 386 11.25 -1.34 -20.13
N LEU A 387 11.43 -2.55 -19.62
CA LEU A 387 12.68 -3.30 -19.74
C LEU A 387 12.97 -3.70 -21.19
N GLU A 388 11.98 -4.31 -21.89
CA GLU A 388 12.08 -4.67 -23.31
C GLU A 388 12.48 -3.47 -24.18
N LEU A 389 11.85 -2.30 -23.94
CA LEU A 389 12.21 -1.04 -24.63
C LEU A 389 13.64 -0.59 -24.32
N SER A 390 14.07 -0.71 -23.07
CA SER A 390 15.41 -0.31 -22.65
C SER A 390 16.48 -1.20 -23.29
N GLU A 391 16.24 -2.51 -23.34
CA GLU A 391 17.12 -3.48 -24.00
C GLU A 391 17.24 -3.23 -25.50
N ALA A 392 16.11 -2.96 -26.17
CA ALA A 392 16.10 -2.66 -27.60
C ALA A 392 16.75 -1.30 -27.94
N ALA A 393 16.80 -0.38 -27.00
CA ALA A 393 17.42 0.94 -27.17
C ALA A 393 18.92 0.98 -26.88
N HIS A 394 19.47 -0.04 -26.22
CA HIS A 394 20.90 -0.18 -25.88
C HIS A 394 21.67 -0.79 -27.03
#